data_a0e25c3c28f07b6ed068f829e33e1b10
#
_entry.id   a0e25c3c28f07b6ed068f829e33e1b10
#
_cell.length_a   1.000
_cell.length_b   1.000
_cell.length_c   1.000
_cell.angle_alpha   90.00
_cell.angle_beta   90.00
_cell.angle_gamma   90.00
#
_symmetry.space_group_name_H-M   'P 1'
#
loop_
_entity.id
_entity.type
_entity.pdbx_description
1 polymer ?
#
loop_
_entity_poly.entity_id
_entity_poly.type
_entity_poly.pdbx_seq_one_letter_code
_entity_poly.pdbx_strand_id
1 'polypeptide(L)'
;MPSSRKAGLLTRRQFVAAGALGSAALAAGCHRGQRSTWQFLTEEQARTLEAICDQIIPADEFPSAAQAGVLNYIDIQLMRHYRRHRDAYRRGLEAAQTLSRRRFGQDLSALTPAQQLAVASALEVQEGHFFTLVRNHTMEGYYGSPRHGGNREAVSWRMLGLDEPPALGRAQYDLRKGAS
;
A
#
# COMPACT_ATOMS: atom_id res chain seq x y z
N MET A 1 20.54 74.11 -0.47
CA MET A 1 21.35 73.33 0.45
C MET A 1 20.57 72.06 0.84
N PRO A 2 20.95 70.86 0.44
CA PRO A 2 20.23 69.64 0.76
C PRO A 2 20.75 69.06 2.10
N SER A 3 19.80 68.76 2.97
CA SER A 3 20.00 68.12 4.29
C SER A 3 20.38 66.62 4.11
N SER A 4 21.57 66.28 4.57
CA SER A 4 22.09 64.92 4.60
C SER A 4 21.37 64.11 5.72
N ARG A 5 20.58 63.12 5.33
CA ARG A 5 20.02 62.10 6.25
C ARG A 5 21.10 61.09 6.58
N LYS A 6 21.59 61.09 7.83
CA LYS A 6 22.47 60.02 8.33
C LYS A 6 21.69 58.70 8.43
N ALA A 7 22.13 57.67 7.70
CA ALA A 7 21.64 56.32 7.87
C ALA A 7 22.06 55.80 9.26
N GLY A 8 21.06 55.56 10.13
CA GLY A 8 21.28 55.02 11.46
C GLY A 8 21.64 53.53 11.36
N LEU A 9 22.84 53.16 11.83
CA LEU A 9 23.28 51.80 11.95
C LEU A 9 22.40 51.09 13.02
N LEU A 10 21.80 49.97 12.64
CA LEU A 10 21.00 49.13 13.50
C LEU A 10 21.87 48.57 14.65
N THR A 11 21.40 48.70 15.90
CA THR A 11 22.08 48.18 17.07
C THR A 11 22.01 46.65 17.12
N ARG A 12 22.97 45.99 17.77
CA ARG A 12 23.01 44.50 17.92
C ARG A 12 21.68 43.93 18.46
N ARG A 13 20.95 44.63 19.29
CA ARG A 13 19.63 44.25 19.81
C ARG A 13 18.56 44.22 18.73
N GLN A 14 18.59 45.19 17.81
CA GLN A 14 17.62 45.26 16.72
C GLN A 14 17.90 44.16 15.63
N PHE A 15 19.18 43.77 15.47
CA PHE A 15 19.55 42.68 14.59
C PHE A 15 19.09 41.30 15.13
N VAL A 16 19.18 41.06 16.45
CA VAL A 16 18.71 39.83 17.08
C VAL A 16 17.16 39.74 17.09
N ALA A 17 16.43 40.87 17.24
CA ALA A 17 14.97 40.87 17.14
C ALA A 17 14.45 40.66 15.74
N ALA A 18 15.16 41.12 14.69
CA ALA A 18 14.82 40.87 13.30
C ALA A 18 15.11 39.44 12.87
N GLY A 19 16.14 38.79 13.50
CA GLY A 19 16.47 37.37 13.24
C GLY A 19 15.47 36.38 13.81
N ALA A 20 14.76 36.76 14.90
CA ALA A 20 13.79 35.87 15.55
C ALA A 20 12.45 35.73 14.82
N LEU A 21 12.09 36.68 13.96
CA LEU A 21 10.86 36.64 13.16
C LEU A 21 11.05 35.95 11.79
N GLY A 22 12.31 35.78 11.34
CA GLY A 22 12.63 35.09 10.09
C GLY A 22 12.69 33.56 10.20
N SER A 23 12.84 33.03 11.42
CA SER A 23 13.03 31.58 11.62
C SER A 23 11.74 30.76 11.67
N ALA A 24 10.57 31.40 11.81
CA ALA A 24 9.27 30.72 11.87
C ALA A 24 8.70 30.39 10.49
N ALA A 25 9.20 31.02 9.42
CA ALA A 25 8.66 30.82 8.07
C ALA A 25 9.39 29.70 7.27
N LEU A 26 10.52 29.18 7.76
CA LEU A 26 11.30 28.13 7.07
C LEU A 26 11.03 26.72 7.60
N ALA A 27 10.18 26.55 8.62
CA ALA A 27 9.80 25.25 9.15
C ALA A 27 8.64 24.57 8.40
N ALA A 28 8.01 25.27 7.43
CA ALA A 28 6.86 24.74 6.69
C ALA A 28 7.22 24.05 5.35
N GLY A 29 8.49 23.83 5.05
CA GLY A 29 8.95 23.40 3.73
C GLY A 29 9.70 22.07 3.64
N CYS A 30 9.90 21.35 4.71
CA CYS A 30 10.51 20.02 4.66
C CYS A 30 9.48 18.96 5.02
N HIS A 31 8.49 18.73 4.19
CA HIS A 31 7.97 17.39 4.03
C HIS A 31 9.13 16.55 3.45
N ARG A 32 10.01 16.08 4.31
CA ARG A 32 10.81 14.89 4.02
C ARG A 32 9.78 13.85 3.61
N GLY A 33 9.69 13.56 2.31
CA GLY A 33 8.86 12.50 1.81
C GLY A 33 9.14 11.27 2.67
N GLN A 34 8.16 10.86 3.48
CA GLN A 34 8.21 9.58 4.16
C GLN A 34 8.53 8.58 3.07
N ARG A 35 9.70 7.93 3.16
CA ARG A 35 10.05 6.86 2.22
C ARG A 35 8.91 5.85 2.36
N SER A 36 8.11 5.71 1.30
CA SER A 36 7.07 4.69 1.26
C SER A 36 7.73 3.35 1.58
N THR A 37 7.10 2.57 2.44
CA THR A 37 7.50 1.19 2.71
C THR A 37 7.25 0.31 1.49
N TRP A 38 6.42 0.78 0.55
CA TRP A 38 6.02 0.08 -0.66
C TRP A 38 6.96 0.36 -1.83
N GLN A 39 7.15 -0.63 -2.70
CA GLN A 39 8.00 -0.52 -3.89
C GLN A 39 7.25 0.09 -5.09
N PHE A 40 5.97 -0.21 -5.22
CA PHE A 40 5.09 0.25 -6.31
C PHE A 40 3.95 1.12 -5.80
N LEU A 41 3.28 0.72 -4.72
CA LEU A 41 2.12 1.39 -4.18
C LEU A 41 2.51 2.70 -3.47
N THR A 42 1.63 3.69 -3.51
CA THR A 42 1.65 4.78 -2.54
C THR A 42 0.98 4.34 -1.25
N GLU A 43 1.18 5.08 -0.15
CA GLU A 43 0.52 4.80 1.13
C GLU A 43 -1.02 4.86 1.02
N GLU A 44 -1.56 5.78 0.22
CA GLU A 44 -3.00 5.88 -0.05
C GLU A 44 -3.50 4.66 -0.83
N GLN A 45 -2.76 4.26 -1.87
CA GLN A 45 -3.09 3.07 -2.67
C GLN A 45 -3.01 1.80 -1.83
N ALA A 46 -2.04 1.68 -0.94
CA ALA A 46 -1.90 0.54 -0.06
C ALA A 46 -3.11 0.42 0.89
N ARG A 47 -3.52 1.53 1.54
CA ARG A 47 -4.74 1.53 2.38
C ARG A 47 -6.02 1.20 1.61
N THR A 48 -6.12 1.69 0.37
CA THR A 48 -7.27 1.37 -0.50
C THR A 48 -7.28 -0.11 -0.86
N LEU A 49 -6.12 -0.66 -1.23
CA LEU A 49 -5.97 -2.08 -1.56
C LEU A 49 -6.23 -2.98 -0.35
N GLU A 50 -5.75 -2.58 0.84
CA GLU A 50 -6.02 -3.25 2.12
C GLU A 50 -7.51 -3.43 2.34
N ALA A 51 -8.28 -2.33 2.26
CA ALA A 51 -9.72 -2.39 2.43
C ALA A 51 -10.42 -3.31 1.42
N ILE A 52 -9.92 -3.43 0.19
CA ILE A 52 -10.48 -4.36 -0.82
C ILE A 52 -10.08 -5.81 -0.48
N CYS A 53 -8.80 -6.06 -0.17
CA CYS A 53 -8.31 -7.40 0.15
C CYS A 53 -8.99 -7.99 1.38
N ASP A 54 -9.25 -7.17 2.41
CA ASP A 54 -9.93 -7.61 3.63
C ASP A 54 -11.44 -7.84 3.44
N GLN A 55 -12.05 -7.33 2.36
CA GLN A 55 -13.40 -7.75 1.96
C GLN A 55 -13.39 -9.10 1.21
N ILE A 56 -12.26 -9.49 0.62
CA ILE A 56 -12.11 -10.77 -0.08
C ILE A 56 -11.79 -11.89 0.90
N ILE A 57 -10.89 -11.64 1.86
CA ILE A 57 -10.56 -12.55 2.97
C ILE A 57 -10.57 -11.74 4.26
N PRO A 58 -11.74 -11.63 4.91
CA PRO A 58 -11.88 -10.92 6.18
C PRO A 58 -11.22 -11.69 7.33
N ALA A 59 -10.91 -10.98 8.42
CA ALA A 59 -10.51 -11.64 9.66
C ALA A 59 -11.72 -12.33 10.30
N ASP A 60 -11.49 -13.56 10.71
CA ASP A 60 -12.37 -14.36 11.56
C ASP A 60 -11.56 -15.01 12.68
N GLU A 61 -11.61 -16.32 12.87
CA GLU A 61 -10.67 -17.08 13.72
C GLU A 61 -9.24 -17.11 13.15
N PHE A 62 -9.08 -16.74 11.85
CA PHE A 62 -7.81 -16.62 11.17
C PHE A 62 -7.57 -15.17 10.73
N PRO A 63 -6.30 -14.77 10.51
CA PRO A 63 -5.94 -13.43 10.07
C PRO A 63 -6.57 -13.05 8.73
N SER A 64 -6.91 -11.75 8.56
CA SER A 64 -7.34 -11.20 7.28
C SER A 64 -6.23 -11.26 6.22
N ALA A 65 -6.60 -10.94 4.96
CA ALA A 65 -5.63 -10.82 3.86
C ALA A 65 -4.49 -9.85 4.20
N ALA A 66 -4.80 -8.68 4.75
CA ALA A 66 -3.80 -7.69 5.13
C ALA A 66 -2.89 -8.20 6.25
N GLN A 67 -3.45 -8.81 7.28
CA GLN A 67 -2.70 -9.37 8.40
C GLN A 67 -1.78 -10.52 7.95
N ALA A 68 -2.21 -11.32 6.98
CA ALA A 68 -1.40 -12.37 6.36
C ALA A 68 -0.30 -11.85 5.42
N GLY A 69 -0.19 -10.52 5.23
CA GLY A 69 0.86 -9.90 4.42
C GLY A 69 0.59 -9.90 2.91
N VAL A 70 -0.66 -10.06 2.48
CA VAL A 70 -1.05 -10.10 1.07
C VAL A 70 -0.65 -8.84 0.31
N LEU A 71 -0.76 -7.66 0.95
CA LEU A 71 -0.36 -6.41 0.32
C LEU A 71 1.12 -6.39 -0.06
N ASN A 72 1.98 -6.90 0.83
CA ASN A 72 3.41 -7.01 0.55
C ASN A 72 3.68 -7.96 -0.62
N TYR A 73 2.94 -9.08 -0.68
CA TYR A 73 3.00 -9.99 -1.83
C TYR A 73 2.66 -9.26 -3.14
N ILE A 74 1.51 -8.58 -3.18
CA ILE A 74 1.04 -7.88 -4.38
C ILE A 74 2.03 -6.80 -4.81
N ASP A 75 2.52 -5.98 -3.87
CA ASP A 75 3.47 -4.90 -4.15
C ASP A 75 4.77 -5.44 -4.76
N ILE A 76 5.34 -6.49 -4.18
CA ILE A 76 6.52 -7.18 -4.71
C ILE A 76 6.25 -7.74 -6.11
N GLN A 77 5.10 -8.38 -6.33
CA GLN A 77 4.79 -8.99 -7.62
C GLN A 77 4.52 -7.94 -8.71
N LEU A 78 3.96 -6.79 -8.36
CA LEU A 78 3.81 -5.67 -9.27
C LEU A 78 5.17 -5.09 -9.71
N MET A 79 6.24 -5.30 -8.95
CA MET A 79 7.61 -5.00 -9.39
C MET A 79 8.24 -6.11 -10.23
N ARG A 80 7.66 -7.33 -10.23
CA ARG A 80 8.21 -8.54 -10.86
C ARG A 80 7.26 -9.11 -11.93
N HIS A 81 6.53 -10.15 -11.59
CA HIS A 81 5.72 -10.95 -12.51
C HIS A 81 4.46 -10.23 -12.99
N TYR A 82 3.89 -9.32 -12.16
CA TYR A 82 2.66 -8.59 -12.47
C TYR A 82 2.91 -7.20 -13.06
N ARG A 83 4.11 -6.89 -13.55
CA ARG A 83 4.43 -5.58 -14.13
C ARG A 83 3.42 -5.11 -15.19
N ARG A 84 2.89 -6.04 -15.98
CA ARG A 84 1.87 -5.76 -17.00
C ARG A 84 0.53 -5.28 -16.43
N HIS A 85 0.27 -5.52 -15.14
CA HIS A 85 -0.97 -5.14 -14.46
C HIS A 85 -0.88 -3.80 -13.71
N ARG A 86 0.27 -3.13 -13.68
CA ARG A 86 0.49 -1.88 -12.95
C ARG A 86 -0.53 -0.81 -13.27
N ASP A 87 -0.84 -0.61 -14.56
CA ASP A 87 -1.80 0.41 -14.98
C ASP A 87 -3.24 0.04 -14.61
N ALA A 88 -3.59 -1.25 -14.64
CA ALA A 88 -4.87 -1.72 -14.14
C ALA A 88 -5.01 -1.45 -12.63
N TYR A 89 -3.95 -1.70 -11.84
CA TYR A 89 -3.94 -1.38 -10.41
C TYR A 89 -4.07 0.11 -10.13
N ARG A 90 -3.31 0.98 -10.84
CA ARG A 90 -3.41 2.44 -10.65
C ARG A 90 -4.83 2.93 -10.91
N ARG A 91 -5.39 2.60 -12.08
CA ARG A 91 -6.75 3.02 -12.46
C ARG A 91 -7.82 2.43 -11.57
N GLY A 92 -7.71 1.14 -11.24
CA GLY A 92 -8.71 0.48 -10.41
C GLY A 92 -8.73 0.98 -8.97
N LEU A 93 -7.57 1.26 -8.36
CA LEU A 93 -7.49 1.87 -7.02
C LEU A 93 -8.02 3.31 -7.02
N GLU A 94 -7.75 4.08 -8.07
CA GLU A 94 -8.32 5.43 -8.25
C GLU A 94 -9.85 5.38 -8.42
N ALA A 95 -10.35 4.44 -9.21
CA ALA A 95 -11.78 4.22 -9.38
C ALA A 95 -12.45 3.82 -8.05
N ALA A 96 -11.82 2.96 -7.26
CA ALA A 96 -12.28 2.56 -5.93
C ALA A 96 -12.41 3.77 -4.98
N GLN A 97 -11.38 4.62 -4.91
CA GLN A 97 -11.41 5.84 -4.11
C GLN A 97 -12.49 6.82 -4.59
N THR A 98 -12.58 7.01 -5.91
CA THR A 98 -13.60 7.88 -6.51
C THR A 98 -15.01 7.39 -6.17
N LEU A 99 -15.26 6.11 -6.28
CA LEU A 99 -16.55 5.50 -5.95
C LEU A 99 -16.87 5.67 -4.46
N SER A 100 -15.90 5.45 -3.58
CA SER A 100 -16.03 5.63 -2.15
C SER A 100 -16.40 7.07 -1.79
N ARG A 101 -15.63 8.04 -2.28
CA ARG A 101 -15.88 9.48 -2.04
C ARG A 101 -17.22 9.95 -2.61
N ARG A 102 -17.60 9.50 -3.80
CA ARG A 102 -18.90 9.84 -4.41
C ARG A 102 -20.08 9.27 -3.63
N ARG A 103 -19.98 8.06 -3.10
CA ARG A 103 -21.07 7.36 -2.44
C ARG A 103 -21.20 7.69 -0.97
N PHE A 104 -20.08 7.89 -0.28
CA PHE A 104 -20.02 8.02 1.17
C PHE A 104 -19.28 9.27 1.67
N GLY A 105 -18.69 10.08 0.79
CA GLY A 105 -17.98 11.31 1.15
C GLY A 105 -16.62 11.08 1.82
N GLN A 106 -16.12 9.84 1.84
CA GLN A 106 -14.91 9.46 2.58
C GLN A 106 -14.02 8.52 1.75
N ASP A 107 -12.75 8.40 2.16
CA ASP A 107 -11.82 7.44 1.60
C ASP A 107 -12.23 6.01 1.95
N LEU A 108 -11.95 5.06 1.07
CA LEU A 108 -12.37 3.67 1.24
C LEU A 108 -11.89 3.06 2.58
N SER A 109 -10.66 3.36 2.97
CA SER A 109 -10.08 2.88 4.22
C SER A 109 -10.73 3.47 5.49
N ALA A 110 -11.46 4.57 5.37
CA ALA A 110 -12.17 5.22 6.48
C ALA A 110 -13.63 4.76 6.62
N LEU A 111 -14.12 3.95 5.68
CA LEU A 111 -15.50 3.45 5.69
C LEU A 111 -15.67 2.30 6.69
N THR A 112 -16.92 2.12 7.13
CA THR A 112 -17.31 0.93 7.89
C THR A 112 -17.18 -0.33 7.02
N PRO A 113 -17.03 -1.54 7.61
CA PRO A 113 -16.94 -2.80 6.85
C PRO A 113 -18.12 -3.01 5.88
N ALA A 114 -19.34 -2.68 6.28
CA ALA A 114 -20.52 -2.78 5.41
C ALA A 114 -20.46 -1.82 4.21
N GLN A 115 -19.94 -0.60 4.41
CA GLN A 115 -19.76 0.36 3.32
C GLN A 115 -18.60 -0.06 2.39
N GLN A 116 -17.51 -0.61 2.94
CA GLN A 116 -16.41 -1.18 2.16
C GLN A 116 -16.90 -2.34 1.29
N LEU A 117 -17.71 -3.25 1.83
CA LEU A 117 -18.35 -4.32 1.07
C LEU A 117 -19.21 -3.78 -0.06
N ALA A 118 -20.00 -2.72 0.19
CA ALA A 118 -20.83 -2.10 -0.84
C ALA A 118 -20.00 -1.47 -1.97
N VAL A 119 -18.81 -0.94 -1.67
CA VAL A 119 -17.85 -0.44 -2.68
C VAL A 119 -17.22 -1.62 -3.42
N ALA A 120 -16.76 -2.65 -2.72
CA ALA A 120 -16.14 -3.84 -3.33
C ALA A 120 -17.11 -4.54 -4.31
N SER A 121 -18.37 -4.71 -3.92
CA SER A 121 -19.42 -5.28 -4.79
C SER A 121 -19.70 -4.42 -6.03
N ALA A 122 -19.66 -3.10 -5.88
CA ALA A 122 -19.82 -2.20 -7.02
C ALA A 122 -18.60 -2.21 -7.96
N LEU A 123 -17.38 -2.36 -7.42
CA LEU A 123 -16.16 -2.53 -8.22
C LEU A 123 -16.17 -3.83 -9.02
N GLU A 124 -16.70 -4.91 -8.47
CA GLU A 124 -16.84 -6.18 -9.20
C GLU A 124 -17.66 -6.01 -10.47
N VAL A 125 -18.71 -5.19 -10.42
CA VAL A 125 -19.58 -4.92 -11.57
C VAL A 125 -18.98 -3.89 -12.53
N GLN A 126 -18.41 -2.81 -12.02
CA GLN A 126 -17.95 -1.66 -12.82
C GLN A 126 -16.53 -1.79 -13.33
N GLU A 127 -15.68 -2.41 -12.54
CA GLU A 127 -14.23 -2.59 -12.80
C GLU A 127 -13.84 -4.07 -12.73
N GLY A 128 -14.66 -4.95 -13.33
CA GLY A 128 -14.58 -6.41 -13.19
C GLY A 128 -13.21 -6.99 -13.52
N HIS A 129 -12.49 -6.42 -14.49
CA HIS A 129 -11.11 -6.86 -14.78
C HIS A 129 -10.16 -6.57 -13.61
N PHE A 130 -10.19 -5.34 -13.06
CA PHE A 130 -9.37 -4.97 -11.90
C PHE A 130 -9.74 -5.80 -10.66
N PHE A 131 -11.04 -5.93 -10.38
CA PHE A 131 -11.50 -6.71 -9.22
C PHE A 131 -11.06 -8.17 -9.32
N THR A 132 -11.16 -8.77 -10.51
CA THR A 132 -10.68 -10.15 -10.76
C THR A 132 -9.18 -10.27 -10.52
N LEU A 133 -8.36 -9.30 -10.96
CA LEU A 133 -6.93 -9.29 -10.67
C LEU A 133 -6.67 -9.24 -9.16
N VAL A 134 -7.31 -8.30 -8.45
CA VAL A 134 -7.12 -8.16 -7.00
C VAL A 134 -7.54 -9.44 -6.28
N ARG A 135 -8.70 -10.01 -6.62
CA ARG A 135 -9.18 -11.26 -6.02
C ARG A 135 -8.17 -12.40 -6.21
N ASN A 136 -7.72 -12.62 -7.44
CA ASN A 136 -6.78 -13.71 -7.74
C ASN A 136 -5.45 -13.51 -7.01
N HIS A 137 -4.90 -12.29 -7.05
CA HIS A 137 -3.63 -11.99 -6.39
C HIS A 137 -3.76 -12.02 -4.85
N THR A 138 -4.94 -11.70 -4.31
CA THR A 138 -5.24 -11.87 -2.87
C THR A 138 -5.19 -13.35 -2.49
N MET A 139 -5.86 -14.21 -3.25
CA MET A 139 -5.83 -15.66 -3.05
C MET A 139 -4.41 -16.23 -3.18
N GLU A 140 -3.68 -15.83 -4.21
CA GLU A 140 -2.29 -16.26 -4.41
C GLU A 140 -1.38 -15.81 -3.25
N GLY A 141 -1.51 -14.56 -2.79
CA GLY A 141 -0.74 -14.02 -1.68
C GLY A 141 -1.09 -14.67 -0.33
N TYR A 142 -2.36 -15.05 -0.14
CA TYR A 142 -2.84 -15.66 1.11
C TYR A 142 -2.47 -17.14 1.22
N TYR A 143 -2.64 -17.90 0.13
CA TYR A 143 -2.43 -19.37 0.12
C TYR A 143 -1.07 -19.80 -0.44
N GLY A 144 -0.34 -18.89 -1.06
CA GLY A 144 0.95 -19.17 -1.65
C GLY A 144 2.07 -19.37 -0.62
N SER A 145 3.27 -19.65 -1.13
CA SER A 145 4.44 -19.80 -0.27
C SER A 145 4.83 -18.48 0.41
N PRO A 146 5.10 -18.47 1.72
CA PRO A 146 5.58 -17.31 2.47
C PRO A 146 6.82 -16.63 1.86
N ARG A 147 7.61 -17.37 1.08
CA ARG A 147 8.82 -16.87 0.39
C ARG A 147 8.54 -15.76 -0.62
N HIS A 148 7.28 -15.65 -1.07
CA HIS A 148 6.85 -14.64 -2.02
C HIS A 148 6.35 -13.35 -1.36
N GLY A 149 6.37 -13.28 -0.02
CA GLY A 149 6.08 -12.06 0.75
C GLY A 149 4.66 -11.96 1.30
N GLY A 150 3.79 -12.92 0.98
CA GLY A 150 2.47 -13.12 1.58
C GLY A 150 2.46 -14.28 2.57
N ASN A 151 1.25 -14.76 2.95
CA ASN A 151 1.06 -15.93 3.82
C ASN A 151 2.00 -15.92 5.04
N ARG A 152 2.03 -14.78 5.73
CA ARG A 152 2.95 -14.55 6.87
C ARG A 152 2.84 -15.69 7.87
N GLU A 153 3.99 -16.24 8.27
CA GLU A 153 4.07 -17.36 9.21
C GLU A 153 3.30 -18.62 8.74
N ALA A 154 3.12 -18.76 7.42
CA ALA A 154 2.35 -19.85 6.83
C ALA A 154 0.93 -19.99 7.40
N VAL A 155 0.28 -18.86 7.71
CA VAL A 155 -1.01 -18.82 8.41
C VAL A 155 -2.08 -19.65 7.71
N SER A 156 -2.20 -19.55 6.39
CA SER A 156 -3.19 -20.30 5.62
C SER A 156 -2.88 -21.80 5.57
N TRP A 157 -1.61 -22.17 5.58
CA TRP A 157 -1.22 -23.58 5.61
C TRP A 157 -1.50 -24.19 6.98
N ARG A 158 -1.22 -23.46 8.08
CA ARG A 158 -1.61 -23.90 9.42
C ARG A 158 -3.13 -24.04 9.56
N MET A 159 -3.89 -23.06 9.00
CA MET A 159 -5.36 -23.12 8.94
C MET A 159 -5.85 -24.41 8.25
N LEU A 160 -5.18 -24.85 7.20
CA LEU A 160 -5.52 -26.05 6.44
C LEU A 160 -4.89 -27.33 6.99
N GLY A 161 -4.12 -27.25 8.09
CA GLY A 161 -3.38 -28.39 8.64
C GLY A 161 -2.27 -28.90 7.72
N LEU A 162 -1.72 -28.02 6.88
CA LEU A 162 -0.63 -28.35 5.95
C LEU A 162 0.72 -28.00 6.56
N ASP A 163 1.67 -28.91 6.48
CA ASP A 163 3.07 -28.61 6.72
C ASP A 163 3.64 -27.76 5.58
N GLU A 164 4.65 -26.91 5.89
CA GLU A 164 5.35 -26.18 4.86
C GLU A 164 6.02 -27.18 3.89
N PRO A 165 5.63 -27.18 2.59
CA PRO A 165 6.23 -28.10 1.65
C PRO A 165 7.74 -27.82 1.57
N PRO A 166 8.59 -28.84 1.64
CA PRO A 166 10.02 -28.66 1.52
C PRO A 166 10.35 -27.96 0.21
N ALA A 167 11.33 -27.06 0.22
CA ALA A 167 11.84 -26.46 -1.00
C ALA A 167 12.51 -27.55 -1.84
N LEU A 168 11.71 -28.17 -2.70
CA LEU A 168 12.21 -29.21 -3.59
C LEU A 168 13.14 -28.58 -4.63
N GLY A 169 14.39 -29.00 -4.66
CA GLY A 169 15.38 -28.59 -5.64
C GLY A 169 15.07 -29.17 -7.03
N ARG A 170 15.62 -28.54 -8.07
CA ARG A 170 15.45 -28.96 -9.47
C ARG A 170 15.77 -30.45 -9.70
N ALA A 171 16.70 -31.00 -8.92
CA ALA A 171 17.12 -32.39 -9.00
C ALA A 171 16.02 -33.40 -8.64
N GLN A 172 15.04 -33.01 -7.83
CA GLN A 172 13.93 -33.89 -7.41
C GLN A 172 12.83 -34.00 -8.47
N TYR A 173 12.84 -33.09 -9.46
CA TYR A 173 11.92 -33.11 -10.61
C TYR A 173 12.60 -33.57 -11.90
N ASP A 174 13.85 -34.06 -11.84
CA ASP A 174 14.55 -34.54 -13.05
C ASP A 174 14.05 -35.95 -13.34
N LEU A 175 13.01 -36.00 -14.20
CA LEU A 175 12.41 -37.25 -14.70
C LEU A 175 13.39 -38.15 -15.45
N ARG A 176 14.61 -37.70 -15.79
CA ARG A 176 15.68 -38.47 -16.38
C ARG A 176 16.40 -39.37 -15.38
N LYS A 177 16.27 -39.05 -14.10
CA LYS A 177 16.80 -39.91 -13.02
C LYS A 177 15.70 -40.86 -12.58
N GLY A 178 15.28 -41.78 -13.45
CA GLY A 178 14.19 -42.70 -13.17
C GLY A 178 14.05 -43.07 -11.69
N ALA A 179 12.81 -43.15 -11.23
CA ALA A 179 12.51 -43.65 -9.89
C ALA A 179 13.22 -45.00 -9.69
N SER A 180 14.24 -44.98 -8.86
CA SER A 180 14.90 -46.20 -8.36
C SER A 180 14.13 -46.75 -7.16
#